data_efde6731a438754452cb761c8b91e397
#
_entry.id   efde6731a438754452cb761c8b91e397
#
_cell.length_a   1.000
_cell.length_b   1.000
_cell.length_c   1.000
_cell.angle_alpha   90.00
_cell.angle_beta   90.00
_cell.angle_gamma   90.00
#
_symmetry.space_group_name_H-M   'P 1'
#
loop_
_entity.id
_entity.type
_entity.pdbx_description
1 polymer ?
#
loop_
_entity_poly.entity_id
_entity_poly.type
_entity_poly.pdbx_seq_one_letter_code
_entity_poly.pdbx_strand_id
1 'polypeptide(L)'
;MQTRKDRWQGELFVAGGLEGLVPADHVLRRVDRALDFSWIHEEVRGCYCQDNGRPSIDPESALRLMLAGFFQGITEDRRLMREAQVNLAIRWFAGYRLDETLPDHSSLTRIRARWGVEVFRRVFERTVRACMDAGLVDARTVHVDATLIRADVSWDSLVTRHADQVLEDNTEPEPSGDEGGVGPEKPRGRRRPRTEKAKRHSPTDPDATMATSSAGYHLEPSYKQHTAVEDSNGVVVDVEVTTGERSEGAELEGQLARVRERTGVPTQVVTCDA
;
A
#
# COMPACT_ATOMS: atom_id res chain seq x y z
N MET A 1 -4.93 28.24 43.27
CA MET A 1 -6.33 28.67 43.12
C MET A 1 -6.98 27.75 42.10
N GLN A 2 -8.02 27.01 42.52
CA GLN A 2 -8.70 26.05 41.63
C GLN A 2 -9.76 26.81 40.82
N THR A 3 -9.69 26.79 39.48
CA THR A 3 -10.68 27.38 38.57
C THR A 3 -11.68 26.31 38.09
N ARG A 4 -12.95 26.65 38.07
CA ARG A 4 -14.01 25.80 37.50
C ARG A 4 -14.48 26.39 36.18
N LYS A 5 -14.42 25.59 35.13
CA LYS A 5 -14.98 25.99 33.80
C LYS A 5 -16.49 25.68 33.75
N ASP A 6 -17.24 26.62 33.23
CA ASP A 6 -18.60 26.36 32.78
C ASP A 6 -18.55 25.43 31.55
N ARG A 7 -19.34 24.38 31.57
CA ARG A 7 -19.42 23.40 30.46
C ARG A 7 -20.50 23.74 29.44
N TRP A 8 -21.27 24.78 29.71
CA TRP A 8 -22.26 25.23 28.76
C TRP A 8 -21.53 25.94 27.60
N GLN A 9 -21.76 25.46 26.37
CA GLN A 9 -21.25 26.09 25.17
C GLN A 9 -22.42 26.75 24.45
N GLY A 10 -22.37 28.05 24.34
CA GLY A 10 -23.31 28.82 23.55
C GLY A 10 -23.14 28.59 22.04
N GLU A 11 -23.90 29.31 21.24
CA GLU A 11 -23.77 29.28 19.80
C GLU A 11 -22.36 29.66 19.36
N LEU A 12 -21.76 28.84 18.49
CA LEU A 12 -20.43 29.12 17.92
C LEU A 12 -20.57 30.11 16.78
N PHE A 13 -20.17 31.37 17.01
CA PHE A 13 -20.03 32.35 15.94
C PHE A 13 -18.56 32.52 15.60
N VAL A 14 -18.12 32.02 14.44
CA VAL A 14 -16.75 32.16 13.95
C VAL A 14 -16.73 33.16 12.80
N ALA A 15 -16.16 34.32 13.05
CA ALA A 15 -15.85 35.28 11.99
C ALA A 15 -14.51 34.90 11.36
N GLY A 16 -14.55 34.19 10.22
CA GLY A 16 -13.35 33.79 9.48
C GLY A 16 -13.41 32.32 9.01
N GLY A 17 -12.41 31.93 8.23
CA GLY A 17 -12.29 30.56 7.71
C GLY A 17 -11.54 29.63 8.67
N LEU A 18 -11.54 28.33 8.37
CA LEU A 18 -10.79 27.29 9.09
C LEU A 18 -9.27 27.58 9.12
N GLU A 19 -8.79 28.34 8.13
CA GLU A 19 -7.39 28.74 8.01
C GLU A 19 -6.86 29.35 9.32
N GLY A 20 -7.61 30.23 9.96
CA GLY A 20 -7.22 30.88 11.21
C GLY A 20 -7.32 29.98 12.46
N LEU A 21 -8.01 28.85 12.38
CA LEU A 21 -8.27 27.95 13.50
C LEU A 21 -7.26 26.79 13.60
N VAL A 22 -6.57 26.46 12.51
CA VAL A 22 -5.54 25.42 12.50
C VAL A 22 -4.19 26.02 12.92
N PRO A 23 -3.47 25.44 13.89
CA PRO A 23 -2.16 25.92 14.32
C PRO A 23 -1.15 25.98 13.17
N ALA A 24 -0.30 27.01 13.16
CA ALA A 24 0.64 27.26 12.07
C ALA A 24 1.72 26.15 11.92
N ASP A 25 2.05 25.46 13.00
CA ASP A 25 3.01 24.37 13.10
C ASP A 25 2.40 22.96 12.86
N HIS A 26 1.09 22.89 12.61
CA HIS A 26 0.42 21.62 12.38
C HIS A 26 0.99 20.87 11.17
N VAL A 27 1.15 19.53 11.28
CA VAL A 27 1.74 18.68 10.24
C VAL A 27 1.04 18.86 8.88
N LEU A 28 -0.28 18.90 8.84
CA LEU A 28 -1.05 19.06 7.60
C LEU A 28 -0.78 20.41 6.90
N ARG A 29 -0.43 21.48 7.65
CA ARG A 29 0.01 22.76 7.04
C ARG A 29 1.38 22.64 6.37
N ARG A 30 2.26 21.84 6.96
CA ARG A 30 3.57 21.57 6.35
C ARG A 30 3.41 20.78 5.06
N VAL A 31 2.53 19.78 5.06
CA VAL A 31 2.20 18.97 3.88
C VAL A 31 1.57 19.85 2.79
N ASP A 32 0.57 20.68 3.14
CA ASP A 32 -0.11 21.54 2.19
C ASP A 32 0.83 22.54 1.50
N ARG A 33 1.82 23.09 2.24
CA ARG A 33 2.83 23.98 1.68
C ARG A 33 3.87 23.27 0.80
N ALA A 34 4.14 21.99 1.06
CA ALA A 34 5.16 21.22 0.38
C ALA A 34 4.65 20.54 -0.90
N LEU A 35 3.35 20.23 -0.97
CA LEU A 35 2.77 19.41 -2.02
C LEU A 35 1.61 20.13 -2.71
N ASP A 36 1.70 20.26 -4.02
CA ASP A 36 0.59 20.65 -4.89
C ASP A 36 -0.11 19.38 -5.38
N PHE A 37 -1.42 19.29 -5.18
CA PHE A 37 -2.24 18.14 -5.60
C PHE A 37 -3.19 18.47 -6.75
N SER A 38 -3.15 19.68 -7.30
CA SER A 38 -4.08 20.12 -8.37
C SER A 38 -4.04 19.23 -9.62
N TRP A 39 -2.90 18.63 -9.89
CA TRP A 39 -2.68 17.72 -11.03
C TRP A 39 -3.52 16.43 -10.97
N ILE A 40 -4.04 16.04 -9.79
CA ILE A 40 -4.78 14.77 -9.63
C ILE A 40 -6.05 14.73 -10.48
N HIS A 41 -6.69 15.89 -10.72
CA HIS A 41 -7.89 15.97 -11.55
C HIS A 41 -7.63 15.48 -12.98
N GLU A 42 -6.50 15.87 -13.55
CA GLU A 42 -6.11 15.41 -14.89
C GLU A 42 -5.78 13.93 -14.89
N GLU A 43 -5.04 13.50 -13.88
CA GLU A 43 -4.57 12.11 -13.73
C GLU A 43 -5.72 11.11 -13.67
N VAL A 44 -6.80 11.46 -12.98
CA VAL A 44 -7.95 10.57 -12.79
C VAL A 44 -9.10 10.84 -13.74
N ARG A 45 -8.97 11.79 -14.68
CA ARG A 45 -10.04 12.17 -15.60
C ARG A 45 -10.67 10.96 -16.30
N GLY A 46 -9.85 10.03 -16.77
CA GLY A 46 -10.29 8.80 -17.44
C GLY A 46 -11.07 7.83 -16.55
N CYS A 47 -11.00 7.99 -15.23
CA CYS A 47 -11.72 7.16 -14.26
C CYS A 47 -13.16 7.63 -14.01
N TYR A 48 -13.58 8.76 -14.61
CA TYR A 48 -14.90 9.35 -14.37
C TYR A 48 -15.67 9.55 -15.68
N CYS A 49 -16.99 9.31 -15.65
CA CYS A 49 -17.86 9.65 -16.77
C CYS A 49 -18.05 11.17 -16.84
N GLN A 50 -18.03 11.72 -18.08
CA GLN A 50 -18.14 13.16 -18.29
C GLN A 50 -19.58 13.67 -18.12
N ASP A 51 -20.56 12.88 -18.56
CA ASP A 51 -21.95 13.36 -18.78
C ASP A 51 -23.02 12.60 -17.98
N ASN A 52 -22.65 11.65 -17.12
CA ASN A 52 -23.63 10.81 -16.43
C ASN A 52 -23.22 10.49 -14.99
N GLY A 53 -24.23 10.52 -14.09
CA GLY A 53 -24.11 10.07 -12.72
C GLY A 53 -24.15 11.21 -11.69
N ARG A 54 -24.21 10.81 -10.40
CA ARG A 54 -24.13 11.74 -9.28
C ARG A 54 -22.72 12.37 -9.22
N PRO A 55 -22.60 13.69 -8.94
CA PRO A 55 -21.31 14.32 -8.70
C PRO A 55 -20.46 13.51 -7.72
N SER A 56 -19.23 13.21 -8.11
CA SER A 56 -18.28 12.50 -7.24
C SER A 56 -17.71 13.43 -6.18
N ILE A 57 -17.07 12.85 -5.17
CA ILE A 57 -16.18 13.60 -4.30
C ILE A 57 -15.06 14.16 -5.19
N ASP A 58 -14.66 15.39 -4.90
CA ASP A 58 -13.51 16.02 -5.54
C ASP A 58 -12.26 15.12 -5.38
N PRO A 59 -11.54 14.79 -6.47
CA PRO A 59 -10.36 13.92 -6.41
C PRO A 59 -9.26 14.43 -5.49
N GLU A 60 -9.01 15.74 -5.46
CA GLU A 60 -8.02 16.33 -4.57
C GLU A 60 -8.45 16.19 -3.12
N SER A 61 -9.70 16.49 -2.79
CA SER A 61 -10.24 16.29 -1.45
C SER A 61 -10.16 14.83 -1.00
N ALA A 62 -10.41 13.88 -1.90
CA ALA A 62 -10.29 12.45 -1.59
C ALA A 62 -8.83 12.05 -1.28
N LEU A 63 -7.88 12.50 -2.09
CA LEU A 63 -6.45 12.25 -1.86
C LEU A 63 -5.99 12.89 -0.54
N ARG A 64 -6.38 14.13 -0.28
CA ARG A 64 -6.08 14.86 0.96
C ARG A 64 -6.66 14.16 2.19
N LEU A 65 -7.87 13.60 2.13
CA LEU A 65 -8.44 12.80 3.22
C LEU A 65 -7.60 11.54 3.49
N MET A 66 -7.19 10.80 2.45
CA MET A 66 -6.34 9.62 2.60
C MET A 66 -4.99 9.98 3.22
N LEU A 67 -4.36 11.06 2.78
CA LEU A 67 -3.11 11.56 3.35
C LEU A 67 -3.27 12.04 4.79
N ALA A 68 -4.37 12.73 5.11
CA ALA A 68 -4.66 13.15 6.47
C ALA A 68 -4.76 11.94 7.41
N GLY A 69 -5.44 10.86 6.97
CA GLY A 69 -5.47 9.58 7.68
C GLY A 69 -4.08 9.04 7.94
N PHE A 70 -3.24 8.98 6.92
CA PHE A 70 -1.87 8.50 7.03
C PHE A 70 -1.05 9.33 8.05
N PHE A 71 -1.03 10.65 7.92
CA PHE A 71 -0.28 11.53 8.83
C PHE A 71 -0.81 11.56 10.27
N GLN A 72 -2.07 11.21 10.48
CA GLN A 72 -2.70 11.10 11.79
C GLN A 72 -2.68 9.67 12.37
N GLY A 73 -2.09 8.70 11.65
CA GLY A 73 -2.07 7.30 12.07
C GLY A 73 -3.45 6.64 12.11
N ILE A 74 -4.37 7.10 11.26
CA ILE A 74 -5.74 6.57 11.15
C ILE A 74 -5.83 5.71 9.89
N THR A 75 -5.79 4.41 10.05
CA THR A 75 -5.78 3.43 8.94
C THR A 75 -7.18 3.05 8.47
N GLU A 76 -8.20 3.14 9.33
CA GLU A 76 -9.57 2.77 9.01
C GLU A 76 -10.37 3.94 8.44
N ASP A 77 -10.95 3.80 7.25
CA ASP A 77 -11.78 4.83 6.62
C ASP A 77 -12.95 5.28 7.51
N ARG A 78 -13.60 4.36 8.18
CA ARG A 78 -14.73 4.69 9.08
C ARG A 78 -14.28 5.57 10.25
N ARG A 79 -13.13 5.28 10.84
CA ARG A 79 -12.52 6.07 11.91
C ARG A 79 -12.08 7.42 11.37
N LEU A 80 -11.44 7.44 10.21
CA LEU A 80 -11.01 8.68 9.55
C LEU A 80 -12.20 9.63 9.32
N MET A 81 -13.30 9.14 8.77
CA MET A 81 -14.46 10.00 8.50
C MET A 81 -15.14 10.50 9.77
N ARG A 82 -15.17 9.72 10.85
CA ARG A 82 -15.65 10.17 12.17
C ARG A 82 -14.75 11.26 12.75
N GLU A 83 -13.43 11.06 12.66
CA GLU A 83 -12.45 12.04 13.12
C GLU A 83 -12.54 13.34 12.30
N ALA A 84 -12.62 13.24 10.99
CA ALA A 84 -12.77 14.38 10.09
C ALA A 84 -14.02 15.23 10.38
N GLN A 85 -15.08 14.67 10.96
CA GLN A 85 -16.26 15.45 11.33
C GLN A 85 -15.98 16.47 12.42
N VAL A 86 -15.07 16.20 13.34
CA VAL A 86 -14.77 17.00 14.52
C VAL A 86 -13.37 17.64 14.49
N ASN A 87 -12.49 17.18 13.63
CA ASN A 87 -11.13 17.67 13.52
C ASN A 87 -11.01 18.77 12.48
N LEU A 88 -10.80 20.00 12.95
CA LEU A 88 -10.72 21.19 12.11
C LEU A 88 -9.53 21.14 11.12
N ALA A 89 -8.42 20.55 11.53
CA ALA A 89 -7.22 20.46 10.69
C ALA A 89 -7.43 19.50 9.50
N ILE A 90 -8.13 18.37 9.71
CA ILE A 90 -8.48 17.44 8.64
C ILE A 90 -9.47 18.09 7.67
N ARG A 91 -10.52 18.76 8.20
CA ARG A 91 -11.49 19.49 7.37
C ARG A 91 -10.82 20.57 6.52
N TRP A 92 -10.00 21.38 7.14
CA TRP A 92 -9.25 22.43 6.46
C TRP A 92 -8.38 21.85 5.34
N PHE A 93 -7.57 20.84 5.67
CA PHE A 93 -6.64 20.24 4.72
C PHE A 93 -7.34 19.56 3.54
N ALA A 94 -8.50 18.94 3.77
CA ALA A 94 -9.30 18.28 2.74
C ALA A 94 -10.26 19.24 2.00
N GLY A 95 -10.28 20.53 2.36
CA GLY A 95 -11.09 21.55 1.69
C GLY A 95 -12.55 21.60 2.09
N TYR A 96 -12.96 20.94 3.20
CA TYR A 96 -14.35 20.92 3.68
C TYR A 96 -14.64 22.05 4.65
N ARG A 97 -15.74 22.76 4.44
CA ARG A 97 -16.25 23.78 5.35
C ARG A 97 -16.83 23.15 6.62
N LEU A 98 -17.00 23.95 7.69
CA LEU A 98 -17.60 23.49 8.94
C LEU A 98 -19.03 22.96 8.78
N ASP A 99 -19.82 23.64 7.94
CA ASP A 99 -21.21 23.33 7.66
C ASP A 99 -21.40 22.27 6.56
N GLU A 100 -20.31 21.87 5.92
CA GLU A 100 -20.37 20.90 4.82
C GLU A 100 -20.39 19.46 5.31
N THR A 101 -21.25 18.66 4.71
CA THR A 101 -21.35 17.23 5.03
C THR A 101 -20.19 16.47 4.41
N LEU A 102 -19.48 15.72 5.23
CA LEU A 102 -18.41 14.81 4.75
C LEU A 102 -19.01 13.58 4.04
N PRO A 103 -18.27 12.98 3.10
CA PRO A 103 -18.69 11.77 2.42
C PRO A 103 -18.76 10.57 3.38
N ASP A 104 -19.51 9.54 2.98
CA ASP A 104 -19.50 8.25 3.66
C ASP A 104 -18.13 7.55 3.52
N HIS A 105 -17.73 6.82 4.56
CA HIS A 105 -16.45 6.09 4.59
C HIS A 105 -16.27 5.14 3.39
N SER A 106 -17.35 4.49 2.91
CA SER A 106 -17.29 3.61 1.75
C SER A 106 -16.93 4.33 0.45
N SER A 107 -17.01 5.65 0.42
CA SER A 107 -16.65 6.45 -0.74
C SER A 107 -15.15 6.43 -1.01
N LEU A 108 -14.31 6.46 0.02
CA LEU A 108 -12.86 6.36 -0.13
C LEU A 108 -12.45 4.98 -0.67
N THR A 109 -13.06 3.91 -0.16
CA THR A 109 -12.84 2.55 -0.68
C THR A 109 -13.21 2.45 -2.16
N ARG A 110 -14.38 3.01 -2.57
CA ARG A 110 -14.80 3.02 -3.98
C ARG A 110 -13.89 3.87 -4.87
N ILE A 111 -13.36 4.97 -4.34
CA ILE A 111 -12.39 5.81 -5.07
C ILE A 111 -11.09 5.05 -5.28
N ARG A 112 -10.55 4.39 -4.25
CA ARG A 112 -9.34 3.56 -4.40
C ARG A 112 -9.54 2.46 -5.43
N ALA A 113 -10.65 1.75 -5.40
CA ALA A 113 -10.98 0.72 -6.40
C ALA A 113 -11.11 1.29 -7.81
N ARG A 114 -11.69 2.50 -7.95
CA ARG A 114 -11.85 3.17 -9.25
C ARG A 114 -10.54 3.65 -9.84
N TRP A 115 -9.67 4.24 -9.02
CA TRP A 115 -8.37 4.73 -9.48
C TRP A 115 -7.41 3.59 -9.78
N GLY A 116 -7.48 2.49 -9.03
CA GLY A 116 -6.63 1.33 -9.21
C GLY A 116 -5.16 1.59 -8.87
N VAL A 117 -4.34 0.56 -8.99
CA VAL A 117 -2.92 0.58 -8.64
C VAL A 117 -2.15 1.60 -9.47
N GLU A 118 -2.46 1.73 -10.75
CA GLU A 118 -1.72 2.56 -11.68
C GLU A 118 -1.77 4.06 -11.35
N VAL A 119 -2.94 4.57 -10.91
CA VAL A 119 -3.04 5.97 -10.46
C VAL A 119 -2.17 6.18 -9.21
N PHE A 120 -2.24 5.27 -8.23
CA PHE A 120 -1.43 5.40 -7.02
C PHE A 120 0.08 5.28 -7.31
N ARG A 121 0.46 4.45 -8.28
CA ARG A 121 1.86 4.37 -8.75
C ARG A 121 2.32 5.71 -9.31
N ARG A 122 1.52 6.37 -10.16
CA ARG A 122 1.84 7.70 -10.68
C ARG A 122 1.85 8.78 -9.61
N VAL A 123 0.97 8.70 -8.60
CA VAL A 123 1.03 9.57 -7.41
C VAL A 123 2.37 9.42 -6.71
N PHE A 124 2.79 8.18 -6.46
CA PHE A 124 4.07 7.88 -5.84
C PHE A 124 5.25 8.42 -6.67
N GLU A 125 5.27 8.16 -7.97
CA GLU A 125 6.32 8.64 -8.87
C GLU A 125 6.46 10.17 -8.87
N ARG A 126 5.34 10.89 -8.79
CA ARG A 126 5.35 12.35 -8.67
C ARG A 126 5.94 12.81 -7.32
N THR A 127 5.66 12.11 -6.23
CA THR A 127 6.25 12.44 -4.93
C THR A 127 7.76 12.19 -4.92
N VAL A 128 8.23 11.09 -5.52
CA VAL A 128 9.67 10.82 -5.68
C VAL A 128 10.33 11.92 -6.54
N ARG A 129 9.70 12.31 -7.64
CA ARG A 129 10.22 13.39 -8.50
C ARG A 129 10.31 14.72 -7.75
N ALA A 130 9.30 15.08 -6.96
CA ALA A 130 9.35 16.27 -6.12
C ALA A 130 10.51 16.23 -5.11
N CYS A 131 10.81 15.05 -4.54
CA CYS A 131 11.99 14.87 -3.68
C CYS A 131 13.31 15.02 -4.46
N MET A 132 13.36 14.53 -5.71
CA MET A 132 14.53 14.71 -6.58
C MET A 132 14.75 16.19 -6.93
N ASP A 133 13.69 16.90 -7.32
CA ASP A 133 13.75 18.33 -7.65
C ASP A 133 14.18 19.17 -6.45
N ALA A 134 13.85 18.72 -5.23
CA ALA A 134 14.31 19.34 -3.98
C ALA A 134 15.74 18.92 -3.58
N GLY A 135 16.43 18.06 -4.37
CA GLY A 135 17.78 17.59 -4.07
C GLY A 135 17.86 16.60 -2.90
N LEU A 136 16.75 15.94 -2.57
CA LEU A 136 16.66 15.00 -1.44
C LEU A 136 16.96 13.54 -1.85
N VAL A 137 17.21 13.24 -3.12
CA VAL A 137 17.46 11.88 -3.62
C VAL A 137 18.83 11.81 -4.31
N ASP A 138 19.72 10.98 -3.80
CA ASP A 138 21.02 10.64 -4.43
C ASP A 138 21.02 9.17 -4.87
N ALA A 139 20.16 8.40 -5.03
CA ALA A 139 20.00 7.02 -5.51
C ALA A 139 21.28 6.21 -5.87
N ARG A 140 22.50 6.68 -5.50
CA ARG A 140 23.77 5.95 -5.69
C ARG A 140 23.89 4.77 -4.75
N THR A 141 23.41 4.93 -3.53
CA THR A 141 23.33 3.88 -2.54
C THR A 141 21.85 3.66 -2.21
N VAL A 142 21.40 2.43 -2.34
CA VAL A 142 20.01 2.04 -2.13
C VAL A 142 19.94 0.84 -1.19
N HIS A 143 19.09 0.97 -0.18
CA HIS A 143 18.77 -0.11 0.74
C HIS A 143 17.47 -0.76 0.28
N VAL A 144 17.51 -2.09 0.12
CA VAL A 144 16.30 -2.86 -0.27
C VAL A 144 15.94 -3.79 0.87
N ASP A 145 14.71 -3.69 1.30
CA ASP A 145 14.12 -4.52 2.35
C ASP A 145 12.72 -5.00 1.96
N ALA A 146 12.32 -6.11 2.53
CA ALA A 146 11.01 -6.67 2.29
C ALA A 146 10.25 -6.93 3.59
N THR A 147 9.07 -6.34 3.70
CA THR A 147 8.20 -6.44 4.87
C THR A 147 6.92 -7.18 4.54
N LEU A 148 6.51 -8.12 5.41
CA LEU A 148 5.21 -8.79 5.27
C LEU A 148 4.08 -7.87 5.74
N ILE A 149 3.08 -7.73 4.89
CA ILE A 149 1.83 -7.05 5.19
C ILE A 149 0.74 -8.10 5.36
N ARG A 150 0.20 -8.20 6.57
CA ARG A 150 -0.90 -9.13 6.85
C ARG A 150 -2.14 -8.74 6.06
N ALA A 151 -2.75 -9.70 5.37
CA ALA A 151 -4.04 -9.52 4.72
C ALA A 151 -5.17 -9.55 5.76
N ASP A 152 -6.18 -8.71 5.58
CA ASP A 152 -7.40 -8.70 6.41
C ASP A 152 -8.36 -9.78 5.93
N VAL A 153 -8.03 -11.02 6.23
CA VAL A 153 -8.77 -12.22 5.82
C VAL A 153 -9.28 -12.96 7.05
N SER A 154 -10.54 -13.39 7.03
CA SER A 154 -11.09 -14.26 8.07
C SER A 154 -10.44 -15.65 8.01
N TRP A 155 -9.91 -16.10 9.14
CA TRP A 155 -9.32 -17.43 9.28
C TRP A 155 -10.30 -18.56 8.99
N ASP A 156 -11.59 -18.36 9.30
CA ASP A 156 -12.65 -19.33 9.07
C ASP A 156 -12.99 -19.48 7.58
N SER A 157 -12.63 -18.49 6.75
CA SER A 157 -12.83 -18.51 5.31
C SER A 157 -11.71 -19.21 4.53
N LEU A 158 -10.59 -19.55 5.20
CA LEU A 158 -9.47 -20.20 4.55
C LEU A 158 -9.79 -21.64 4.17
N VAL A 159 -9.73 -21.94 2.88
CA VAL A 159 -9.90 -23.29 2.35
C VAL A 159 -8.55 -23.94 2.06
N THR A 160 -8.51 -25.27 2.25
CA THR A 160 -7.34 -26.06 1.88
C THR A 160 -7.34 -26.20 0.36
N ARG A 161 -6.24 -25.83 -0.28
CA ARG A 161 -6.04 -26.12 -1.70
C ARG A 161 -5.87 -27.61 -1.85
N HIS A 162 -6.84 -28.32 -2.46
CA HIS A 162 -6.70 -29.72 -2.75
C HIS A 162 -5.60 -29.92 -3.79
N ALA A 163 -4.70 -30.88 -3.55
CA ALA A 163 -3.61 -31.21 -4.47
C ALA A 163 -4.10 -31.59 -5.87
N ASP A 164 -5.33 -32.07 -5.98
CA ASP A 164 -5.96 -32.49 -7.24
C ASP A 164 -6.13 -31.33 -8.25
N GLN A 165 -6.37 -30.10 -7.80
CA GLN A 165 -6.46 -28.93 -8.70
C GLN A 165 -5.09 -28.50 -9.25
N VAL A 166 -4.00 -28.81 -8.56
CA VAL A 166 -2.65 -28.50 -9.05
C VAL A 166 -2.20 -29.52 -10.11
N LEU A 167 -2.74 -30.72 -10.07
CA LEU A 167 -2.44 -31.77 -11.05
C LEU A 167 -3.19 -31.54 -12.38
N GLU A 168 -4.40 -30.96 -12.33
CA GLU A 168 -5.17 -30.64 -13.54
C GLU A 168 -4.56 -29.50 -14.35
N ASP A 169 -3.95 -28.51 -13.67
CA ASP A 169 -3.29 -27.36 -14.33
C ASP A 169 -1.89 -27.69 -14.89
N ASN A 170 -1.28 -28.81 -14.49
CA ASN A 170 0.08 -29.19 -14.90
C ASN A 170 0.13 -30.43 -15.79
N THR A 171 -0.97 -30.86 -16.37
CA THR A 171 -0.95 -31.96 -17.34
C THR A 171 -0.53 -31.43 -18.70
N GLU A 172 0.76 -31.21 -18.91
CA GLU A 172 1.32 -31.17 -20.28
C GLU A 172 1.28 -32.59 -20.86
N PRO A 173 0.93 -32.78 -22.14
CA PRO A 173 0.89 -34.10 -22.74
C PRO A 173 2.31 -34.67 -22.86
N GLU A 174 2.52 -35.84 -22.25
CA GLU A 174 3.80 -36.55 -22.38
C GLU A 174 4.11 -36.90 -23.84
N PRO A 175 5.34 -36.66 -24.32
CA PRO A 175 5.80 -37.28 -25.56
C PRO A 175 6.15 -38.77 -25.28
N SER A 176 5.47 -39.61 -26.01
CA SER A 176 5.69 -41.06 -26.07
C SER A 176 7.10 -41.42 -26.55
N GLY A 177 7.74 -42.35 -25.84
CA GLY A 177 8.81 -43.23 -26.35
C GLY A 177 10.19 -42.93 -25.84
N ASP A 178 10.88 -43.77 -25.10
CA ASP A 178 11.65 -44.94 -25.58
C ASP A 178 12.25 -45.73 -24.41
N GLU A 179 12.39 -47.02 -24.63
CA GLU A 179 12.90 -48.01 -23.70
C GLU A 179 14.44 -47.98 -23.52
N GLY A 180 14.94 -48.33 -22.33
CA GLY A 180 16.25 -48.93 -22.26
C GLY A 180 17.12 -48.60 -21.04
N GLY A 181 17.35 -49.59 -20.19
CA GLY A 181 18.58 -49.64 -19.43
C GLY A 181 18.49 -49.83 -17.91
N VAL A 182 18.47 -51.09 -17.51
CA VAL A 182 18.56 -51.57 -16.12
C VAL A 182 20.02 -51.51 -15.64
N GLY A 183 20.30 -50.79 -14.56
CA GLY A 183 21.50 -50.87 -13.75
C GLY A 183 21.13 -50.89 -12.25
N PRO A 184 21.77 -51.73 -11.39
CA PRO A 184 21.35 -51.90 -10.01
C PRO A 184 21.74 -50.73 -9.11
N GLU A 185 20.72 -50.08 -8.59
CA GLU A 185 20.86 -48.94 -7.68
C GLU A 185 20.97 -49.38 -6.21
N LYS A 186 21.96 -48.89 -5.49
CA LYS A 186 22.13 -49.09 -4.04
C LYS A 186 21.00 -48.42 -3.25
N PRO A 187 20.53 -49.00 -2.13
CA PRO A 187 19.43 -48.46 -1.36
C PRO A 187 19.86 -47.13 -0.67
N ARG A 188 19.39 -46.02 -1.21
CA ARG A 188 19.43 -44.72 -0.54
C ARG A 188 18.40 -44.70 0.58
N GLY A 189 18.84 -44.32 1.78
CA GLY A 189 18.00 -44.26 2.98
C GLY A 189 16.65 -43.61 2.72
N ARG A 190 15.57 -44.20 3.21
CA ARG A 190 14.21 -43.71 3.17
C ARG A 190 14.16 -42.29 3.77
N ARG A 191 14.17 -41.24 2.92
CA ARG A 191 13.65 -39.94 3.31
C ARG A 191 12.17 -40.15 3.66
N ARG A 192 11.80 -39.84 4.91
CA ARG A 192 10.39 -39.77 5.31
C ARG A 192 9.70 -38.79 4.34
N PRO A 193 8.54 -39.16 3.79
CA PRO A 193 7.80 -38.21 2.96
C PRO A 193 7.53 -36.95 3.81
N ARG A 194 8.04 -35.84 3.34
CA ARG A 194 7.71 -34.53 3.88
C ARG A 194 6.22 -34.37 3.58
N THR A 195 5.37 -34.55 4.59
CA THR A 195 3.95 -34.24 4.46
C THR A 195 3.88 -32.80 3.97
N GLU A 196 3.55 -32.63 2.70
CA GLU A 196 3.21 -31.32 2.15
C GLU A 196 2.07 -30.79 3.00
N LYS A 197 2.38 -29.79 3.83
CA LYS A 197 1.34 -29.07 4.56
C LYS A 197 0.45 -28.45 3.51
N ALA A 198 -0.80 -28.93 3.43
CA ALA A 198 -1.78 -28.43 2.49
C ALA A 198 -1.78 -26.89 2.56
N LYS A 199 -1.46 -26.23 1.46
CA LYS A 199 -1.44 -24.76 1.39
C LYS A 199 -2.88 -24.27 1.52
N ARG A 200 -3.13 -23.39 2.50
CA ARG A 200 -4.40 -22.71 2.65
C ARG A 200 -4.40 -21.45 1.82
N HIS A 201 -5.53 -21.07 1.27
CA HIS A 201 -5.71 -19.82 0.55
C HIS A 201 -7.07 -19.21 0.88
N SER A 202 -7.22 -17.91 0.69
CA SER A 202 -8.49 -17.21 0.80
C SER A 202 -9.21 -17.22 -0.55
N PRO A 203 -10.47 -17.66 -0.62
CA PRO A 203 -11.27 -17.56 -1.85
C PRO A 203 -11.59 -16.11 -2.23
N THR A 204 -11.64 -15.21 -1.24
CA THR A 204 -11.95 -13.78 -1.43
C THR A 204 -10.72 -12.94 -1.73
N ASP A 205 -9.53 -13.45 -1.39
CA ASP A 205 -8.25 -12.79 -1.60
C ASP A 205 -7.18 -13.84 -1.94
N PRO A 206 -7.19 -14.38 -3.16
CA PRO A 206 -6.33 -15.50 -3.55
C PRO A 206 -4.85 -15.13 -3.64
N ASP A 207 -4.53 -13.84 -3.78
CA ASP A 207 -3.17 -13.32 -3.88
C ASP A 207 -2.49 -13.18 -2.51
N ALA A 208 -3.26 -13.16 -1.41
CA ALA A 208 -2.74 -13.21 -0.05
C ALA A 208 -2.27 -14.63 0.29
N THR A 209 -1.00 -14.89 0.07
CA THR A 209 -0.42 -16.23 0.29
C THR A 209 0.07 -16.39 1.73
N MET A 210 0.16 -17.67 2.17
CA MET A 210 0.57 -17.99 3.53
C MET A 210 2.07 -17.78 3.73
N ALA A 211 2.44 -16.76 4.48
CA ALA A 211 3.84 -16.40 4.74
C ALA A 211 4.09 -16.16 6.25
N THR A 212 5.37 -16.14 6.62
CA THR A 212 5.84 -15.78 7.96
C THR A 212 7.16 -15.04 7.88
N SER A 213 7.35 -14.07 8.75
CA SER A 213 8.60 -13.31 8.88
C SER A 213 9.68 -14.05 9.69
N SER A 214 9.33 -15.15 10.39
CA SER A 214 10.28 -15.86 11.26
C SER A 214 10.01 -17.35 11.28
N ALA A 215 11.08 -18.13 11.32
CA ALA A 215 11.00 -19.57 11.52
C ALA A 215 10.36 -19.88 12.88
N GLY A 216 9.26 -20.63 12.90
CA GLY A 216 8.54 -21.01 14.11
C GLY A 216 7.28 -20.20 14.41
N TYR A 217 7.01 -19.10 13.72
CA TYR A 217 5.73 -18.40 13.79
C TYR A 217 4.67 -19.04 12.90
N HIS A 218 3.41 -18.75 13.20
CA HIS A 218 2.31 -19.21 12.36
C HIS A 218 2.38 -18.54 10.99
N LEU A 219 2.08 -19.31 9.96
CA LEU A 219 1.87 -18.77 8.62
C LEU A 219 0.55 -17.99 8.61
N GLU A 220 0.57 -16.78 8.08
CA GLU A 220 -0.60 -15.92 7.94
C GLU A 220 -0.78 -15.49 6.48
N PRO A 221 -2.05 -15.32 6.02
CA PRO A 221 -2.30 -14.72 4.72
C PRO A 221 -1.66 -13.34 4.66
N SER A 222 -0.75 -13.13 3.73
CA SER A 222 0.08 -11.92 3.68
C SER A 222 0.49 -11.58 2.26
N TYR A 223 0.75 -10.31 2.07
CA TYR A 223 1.51 -9.77 0.95
C TYR A 223 2.93 -9.45 1.41
N LYS A 224 3.84 -9.33 0.47
CA LYS A 224 5.20 -8.86 0.74
C LYS A 224 5.41 -7.53 0.02
N GLN A 225 5.77 -6.50 0.79
CA GLN A 225 6.15 -5.19 0.27
C GLN A 225 7.67 -5.13 0.18
N HIS A 226 8.18 -4.97 -1.02
CA HIS A 226 9.58 -4.71 -1.30
C HIS A 226 9.78 -3.21 -1.43
N THR A 227 10.66 -2.65 -0.62
CA THR A 227 10.89 -1.20 -0.54
C THR A 227 12.33 -0.91 -0.84
N ALA A 228 12.59 0.02 -1.74
CA ALA A 228 13.91 0.56 -2.01
C ALA A 228 14.02 1.99 -1.47
N VAL A 229 14.99 2.22 -0.61
CA VAL A 229 15.20 3.50 0.11
C VAL A 229 16.59 4.04 -0.23
N GLU A 230 16.70 5.30 -0.60
CA GLU A 230 18.00 5.94 -0.78
C GLU A 230 18.65 6.26 0.58
N ASP A 231 19.98 6.24 0.62
CA ASP A 231 20.77 6.29 1.86
C ASP A 231 20.80 7.65 2.55
N SER A 232 20.84 8.74 1.78
CA SER A 232 21.20 10.07 2.32
C SER A 232 20.09 10.70 3.15
N ASN A 233 18.84 10.59 2.70
CA ASN A 233 17.67 11.24 3.32
C ASN A 233 16.56 10.24 3.67
N GLY A 234 16.72 8.96 3.35
CA GLY A 234 15.73 7.93 3.63
C GLY A 234 14.48 8.03 2.76
N VAL A 235 14.59 8.59 1.56
CA VAL A 235 13.47 8.68 0.63
C VAL A 235 13.19 7.31 0.01
N VAL A 236 11.95 6.85 0.09
CA VAL A 236 11.51 5.67 -0.64
C VAL A 236 11.47 5.99 -2.13
N VAL A 237 12.31 5.31 -2.92
CA VAL A 237 12.47 5.55 -4.37
C VAL A 237 11.78 4.50 -5.22
N ASP A 238 11.51 3.31 -4.67
CA ASP A 238 10.68 2.29 -5.30
C ASP A 238 9.93 1.47 -4.27
N VAL A 239 8.74 1.01 -4.64
CA VAL A 239 7.93 0.08 -3.86
C VAL A 239 7.21 -0.89 -4.80
N GLU A 240 7.26 -2.17 -4.45
CA GLU A 240 6.52 -3.23 -5.15
C GLU A 240 5.83 -4.12 -4.12
N VAL A 241 4.63 -4.58 -4.44
CA VAL A 241 3.86 -5.48 -3.58
C VAL A 241 3.65 -6.78 -4.32
N THR A 242 4.06 -7.88 -3.71
CA THR A 242 3.95 -9.23 -4.27
C THR A 242 3.19 -10.14 -3.31
N THR A 243 2.96 -11.38 -3.72
CA THR A 243 2.43 -12.42 -2.83
C THR A 243 3.41 -12.69 -1.68
N GLY A 244 2.91 -13.04 -0.50
CA GLY A 244 3.73 -13.21 0.71
C GLY A 244 4.85 -14.25 0.59
N GLU A 245 4.68 -15.26 -0.27
CA GLU A 245 5.66 -16.34 -0.50
C GLU A 245 6.77 -15.96 -1.50
N ARG A 246 6.66 -14.80 -2.18
CA ARG A 246 7.65 -14.37 -3.18
C ARG A 246 9.02 -14.15 -2.54
N SER A 247 10.08 -14.65 -3.20
CA SER A 247 11.45 -14.46 -2.73
C SER A 247 11.88 -12.99 -2.85
N GLU A 248 12.58 -12.48 -1.85
CA GLU A 248 13.09 -11.09 -1.83
C GLU A 248 14.07 -10.82 -2.98
N GLY A 249 14.98 -11.74 -3.23
CA GLY A 249 15.93 -11.61 -4.33
C GLY A 249 15.34 -11.62 -5.74
N ALA A 250 14.11 -12.15 -5.90
CA ALA A 250 13.46 -12.22 -7.21
C ALA A 250 13.05 -10.86 -7.75
N GLU A 251 12.79 -9.87 -6.86
CA GLU A 251 12.35 -8.54 -7.24
C GLU A 251 13.49 -7.52 -7.34
N LEU A 252 14.68 -7.85 -6.82
CA LEU A 252 15.81 -6.93 -6.68
C LEU A 252 16.23 -6.28 -8.02
N GLU A 253 16.45 -7.08 -9.06
CA GLU A 253 16.86 -6.56 -10.36
C GLU A 253 15.81 -5.63 -10.97
N GLY A 254 14.54 -6.02 -10.87
CA GLY A 254 13.40 -5.22 -11.34
C GLY A 254 13.29 -3.89 -10.59
N GLN A 255 13.47 -3.90 -9.28
CA GLN A 255 13.46 -2.68 -8.47
C GLN A 255 14.62 -1.74 -8.82
N LEU A 256 15.83 -2.25 -8.96
CA LEU A 256 16.97 -1.43 -9.34
C LEU A 256 16.83 -0.84 -10.74
N ALA A 257 16.25 -1.58 -11.67
CA ALA A 257 15.93 -1.06 -13.00
C ALA A 257 14.93 0.11 -12.94
N ARG A 258 13.84 -0.02 -12.15
CA ARG A 258 12.86 1.05 -11.95
C ARG A 258 13.45 2.26 -11.22
N VAL A 259 14.28 2.04 -10.19
CA VAL A 259 14.99 3.13 -9.50
C VAL A 259 15.85 3.91 -10.49
N ARG A 260 16.63 3.22 -11.32
CA ARG A 260 17.47 3.85 -12.34
C ARG A 260 16.65 4.62 -13.38
N GLU A 261 15.57 4.03 -13.88
CA GLU A 261 14.68 4.68 -14.84
C GLU A 261 14.07 5.97 -14.26
N ARG A 262 13.61 5.90 -13.00
CA ARG A 262 12.94 7.01 -12.32
C ARG A 262 13.88 8.12 -11.91
N THR A 263 15.06 7.77 -11.40
CA THR A 263 16.04 8.76 -10.89
C THR A 263 17.05 9.23 -11.95
N GLY A 264 17.25 8.48 -13.01
CA GLY A 264 18.31 8.73 -13.99
C GLY A 264 19.72 8.44 -13.46
N VAL A 265 19.87 7.99 -12.22
CA VAL A 265 21.14 7.74 -11.56
C VAL A 265 21.41 6.22 -11.50
N PRO A 266 22.56 5.73 -11.96
CA PRO A 266 22.93 4.34 -11.79
C PRO A 266 23.28 4.06 -10.32
N THR A 267 22.60 3.09 -9.71
CA THR A 267 22.91 2.62 -8.36
C THR A 267 24.28 1.95 -8.35
N GLN A 268 25.14 2.36 -7.44
CA GLN A 268 26.53 1.86 -7.27
C GLN A 268 26.64 0.85 -6.13
N VAL A 269 25.89 1.07 -5.06
CA VAL A 269 25.87 0.23 -3.87
C VAL A 269 24.45 -0.17 -3.55
N VAL A 270 24.24 -1.46 -3.34
CA VAL A 270 22.97 -2.01 -2.90
C VAL A 270 23.20 -2.78 -1.61
N THR A 271 22.38 -2.51 -0.61
CA THR A 271 22.35 -3.29 0.62
C THR A 271 21.00 -3.97 0.75
N CYS A 272 21.03 -5.24 1.10
CA CYS A 272 19.83 -6.02 1.39
C CYS A 272 20.16 -6.97 2.55
N ASP A 273 19.14 -7.33 3.32
CA ASP A 273 19.29 -8.37 4.35
C ASP A 273 19.47 -9.74 3.69
N ALA A 274 20.39 -10.55 4.26
CA ALA A 274 20.78 -11.85 3.74
C ALA A 274 19.92 -12.99 4.31
#